data_fc9c736deca387c7600d124a8df8bf96
#
_entry.id   fc9c736deca387c7600d124a8df8bf96
#
_cell.length_a   1.000
_cell.length_b   1.000
_cell.length_c   1.000
_cell.angle_alpha   90.00
_cell.angle_beta   90.00
_cell.angle_gamma   90.00
#
_symmetry.space_group_name_H-M   'P 1'
#
loop_
_entity.id
_entity.type
_entity.pdbx_description
1 polymer ?
#
loop_
_entity_poly.entity_id
_entity_poly.type
_entity_poly.pdbx_seq_one_letter_code
_entity_poly.pdbx_strand_id
1 'polypeptide(L)'
;MKKKKYLKWWIAAVSAVFIVGAGIFVYTQYKAAQTSGDVATKDGTSASASDITWNGKTYSYNEHLSNFLFLGIDTKEKAETKTGQADAGQADALYLLSWNRLEGDITVISIPRDTMTQIETFGPGGKSLGKSKDHISLSYAYGDGGYESCELAENAVSELLYGLPIDGYCALNMDGLPVLTDSVGGVTVTVPNDSLAEVDPGYAKGAVVTLKGEDTEQFVRYRNTEISQSAIARMERQQEYIRAFGEALKKASADKALVTDLYKAIEPYMVTNMGKSRFVDLTESVSEGKKVNRWTIPGEGIQGKEYDEYVVDDDALYEKTVETFYAEKK
;
A
#
# COMPACT_ATOMS: atom_id res chain seq x y z
N MET A 1 62.48 -6.65 11.13
CA MET A 1 61.49 -6.05 12.05
C MET A 1 60.76 -4.78 11.55
N LYS A 2 61.15 -4.15 10.45
CA LYS A 2 60.55 -2.88 9.94
C LYS A 2 59.23 -3.09 9.19
N LYS A 3 58.99 -4.23 8.50
CA LYS A 3 57.76 -4.47 7.69
C LYS A 3 56.46 -4.59 8.50
N LYS A 4 56.48 -5.06 9.77
CA LYS A 4 55.27 -5.15 10.62
C LYS A 4 54.74 -3.81 11.12
N LYS A 5 55.59 -2.78 11.16
CA LYS A 5 55.19 -1.43 11.64
C LYS A 5 54.37 -0.67 10.59
N TYR A 6 54.71 -0.82 9.31
CA TYR A 6 54.00 -0.19 8.19
C TYR A 6 52.63 -0.84 7.95
N LEU A 7 52.47 -2.16 8.13
CA LEU A 7 51.22 -2.86 7.99
C LEU A 7 50.16 -2.37 9.02
N LYS A 8 50.57 -2.08 10.25
CA LYS A 8 49.68 -1.53 11.29
C LYS A 8 49.22 -0.08 10.95
N TRP A 9 50.07 0.71 10.35
CA TRP A 9 49.73 2.06 9.92
C TRP A 9 48.81 2.07 8.70
N TRP A 10 48.96 1.13 7.77
CA TRP A 10 48.06 0.95 6.64
C TRP A 10 46.67 0.49 7.08
N ILE A 11 46.59 -0.43 8.03
CA ILE A 11 45.30 -0.88 8.58
C ILE A 11 44.60 0.27 9.32
N ALA A 12 45.34 1.08 10.09
CA ALA A 12 44.78 2.24 10.76
C ALA A 12 44.30 3.32 9.78
N ALA A 13 45.05 3.56 8.69
CA ALA A 13 44.67 4.53 7.65
C ALA A 13 43.44 4.08 6.85
N VAL A 14 43.35 2.79 6.50
CA VAL A 14 42.18 2.19 5.83
C VAL A 14 40.97 2.21 6.75
N SER A 15 41.10 1.90 8.04
CA SER A 15 40.03 2.00 9.01
C SER A 15 39.53 3.43 9.20
N ALA A 16 40.42 4.42 9.20
CA ALA A 16 40.07 5.84 9.28
C ALA A 16 39.30 6.31 8.04
N VAL A 17 39.68 5.84 6.85
CA VAL A 17 38.97 6.13 5.60
C VAL A 17 37.57 5.50 5.60
N PHE A 18 37.43 4.27 6.13
CA PHE A 18 36.13 3.62 6.29
C PHE A 18 35.23 4.34 7.31
N ILE A 19 35.80 4.80 8.44
CA ILE A 19 35.03 5.53 9.46
C ILE A 19 34.60 6.90 8.93
N VAL A 20 35.46 7.60 8.20
CA VAL A 20 35.11 8.88 7.55
C VAL A 20 34.13 8.68 6.42
N GLY A 21 34.30 7.63 5.59
CA GLY A 21 33.34 7.27 4.53
C GLY A 21 31.96 6.87 5.09
N ALA A 22 31.93 6.05 6.15
CA ALA A 22 30.70 5.71 6.85
C ALA A 22 30.06 6.93 7.55
N GLY A 23 30.87 7.81 8.14
CA GLY A 23 30.41 9.07 8.73
C GLY A 23 29.81 10.02 7.69
N ILE A 24 30.45 10.15 6.53
CA ILE A 24 29.93 10.94 5.40
C ILE A 24 28.66 10.30 4.84
N PHE A 25 28.62 8.98 4.71
CA PHE A 25 27.43 8.26 4.24
C PHE A 25 26.26 8.44 5.22
N VAL A 26 26.49 8.24 6.52
CA VAL A 26 25.46 8.47 7.55
C VAL A 26 25.05 9.95 7.59
N TYR A 27 26.00 10.88 7.45
CA TYR A 27 25.69 12.32 7.40
C TYR A 27 24.92 12.71 6.13
N THR A 28 25.25 12.13 4.98
CA THR A 28 24.50 12.38 3.73
C THR A 28 23.11 11.76 3.78
N GLN A 29 22.95 10.57 4.37
CA GLN A 29 21.63 9.95 4.62
C GLN A 29 20.84 10.77 5.66
N TYR A 30 21.48 11.21 6.75
CA TYR A 30 20.85 12.10 7.73
C TYR A 30 20.45 13.44 7.12
N LYS A 31 21.28 14.03 6.27
CA LYS A 31 20.96 15.27 5.56
C LYS A 31 19.93 15.08 4.47
N ALA A 32 19.95 13.93 3.75
CA ALA A 32 18.90 13.55 2.81
C ALA A 32 17.57 13.30 3.53
N ALA A 33 17.58 12.64 4.69
CA ALA A 33 16.40 12.49 5.53
C ALA A 33 15.88 13.81 6.10
N GLN A 34 16.76 14.76 6.45
CA GLN A 34 16.36 16.12 6.80
C GLN A 34 15.88 16.94 5.58
N THR A 35 16.47 16.71 4.40
CA THR A 35 16.04 17.40 3.16
C THR A 35 14.75 16.76 2.61
N SER A 36 14.48 15.48 2.91
CA SER A 36 13.20 14.83 2.62
C SER A 36 12.12 15.17 3.67
N GLY A 37 12.56 15.60 4.87
CA GLY A 37 11.69 16.23 5.88
C GLY A 37 11.44 17.72 5.62
N ASP A 38 12.26 18.34 4.79
CA ASP A 38 12.17 19.72 4.32
C ASP A 38 11.95 19.78 2.79
N VAL A 39 11.10 18.95 2.24
CA VAL A 39 10.22 19.40 1.19
C VAL A 39 9.14 20.22 1.91
N ALA A 40 9.59 21.30 2.54
CA ALA A 40 8.79 22.45 2.74
C ALA A 40 8.20 22.77 1.36
N THR A 41 6.91 22.55 1.21
CA THR A 41 6.10 23.35 0.32
C THR A 41 6.68 24.77 0.36
N LYS A 42 7.11 25.27 -0.77
CA LYS A 42 7.31 26.71 -0.99
C LYS A 42 5.91 27.34 -0.85
N ASP A 43 5.51 27.49 0.33
CA ASP A 43 4.52 28.34 0.96
C ASP A 43 4.16 27.62 2.26
N GLY A 44 4.60 28.18 3.38
CA GLY A 44 4.45 27.64 4.72
C GLY A 44 2.99 27.59 5.17
N THR A 45 2.28 26.63 4.67
CA THR A 45 1.09 26.07 5.26
C THR A 45 1.29 24.56 5.28
N SER A 46 1.64 24.01 6.45
CA SER A 46 1.12 22.71 6.83
C SER A 46 -0.34 22.76 6.41
N ALA A 47 -0.77 21.92 5.50
CA ALA A 47 -2.19 21.65 5.30
C ALA A 47 -2.65 20.97 6.61
N SER A 48 -2.93 21.76 7.62
CA SER A 48 -3.82 21.35 8.68
C SER A 48 -5.12 21.08 7.93
N ALA A 49 -5.59 19.83 7.94
CA ALA A 49 -6.85 19.47 7.36
C ALA A 49 -7.89 20.46 7.90
N SER A 50 -8.34 21.37 7.06
CA SER A 50 -9.21 22.46 7.46
C SER A 50 -10.51 21.86 7.98
N ASP A 51 -11.10 22.48 9.00
CA ASP A 51 -12.44 22.12 9.43
C ASP A 51 -13.38 22.08 8.23
N ILE A 52 -14.21 21.06 8.17
CA ILE A 52 -15.24 20.90 7.15
C ILE A 52 -16.62 21.13 7.74
N THR A 53 -17.55 21.62 6.92
CA THR A 53 -18.95 21.73 7.33
C THR A 53 -19.77 20.69 6.55
N TRP A 54 -20.44 19.80 7.27
CA TRP A 54 -21.31 18.77 6.70
C TRP A 54 -22.60 18.67 7.51
N ASN A 55 -23.75 18.63 6.80
CA ASN A 55 -25.10 18.62 7.42
C ASN A 55 -25.31 19.70 8.50
N GLY A 56 -24.74 20.91 8.27
CA GLY A 56 -24.86 22.04 9.19
C GLY A 56 -24.03 21.97 10.47
N LYS A 57 -23.14 20.99 10.56
CA LYS A 57 -22.21 20.79 11.67
C LYS A 57 -20.78 20.98 11.21
N THR A 58 -19.89 21.36 12.13
CA THR A 58 -18.45 21.50 11.85
C THR A 58 -17.70 20.28 12.35
N TYR A 59 -16.80 19.78 11.52
CA TYR A 59 -15.96 18.60 11.79
C TYR A 59 -14.48 18.97 11.61
N SER A 60 -13.63 18.40 12.45
CA SER A 60 -12.17 18.48 12.32
C SER A 60 -11.59 17.12 11.97
N TYR A 61 -10.52 17.10 11.20
CA TYR A 61 -9.75 15.89 10.96
C TYR A 61 -9.28 15.29 12.29
N ASN A 62 -9.38 13.97 12.43
CA ASN A 62 -8.93 13.26 13.61
C ASN A 62 -7.42 13.01 13.54
N GLU A 63 -6.61 13.88 14.15
CA GLU A 63 -5.14 13.81 14.14
C GLU A 63 -4.56 12.57 14.86
N HIS A 64 -5.39 11.76 15.51
CA HIS A 64 -4.96 10.47 16.06
C HIS A 64 -4.91 9.37 15.01
N LEU A 65 -5.41 9.62 13.81
CA LEU A 65 -5.32 8.67 12.70
C LEU A 65 -3.93 8.70 12.06
N SER A 66 -3.52 7.55 11.60
CA SER A 66 -2.41 7.40 10.66
C SER A 66 -2.89 6.52 9.50
N ASN A 67 -2.72 7.03 8.29
CA ASN A 67 -3.25 6.43 7.07
C ASN A 67 -2.10 5.86 6.24
N PHE A 68 -2.20 4.58 5.87
CA PHE A 68 -1.19 3.86 5.10
C PHE A 68 -1.79 3.24 3.85
N LEU A 69 -1.18 3.51 2.71
CA LEU A 69 -1.60 2.94 1.42
C LEU A 69 -0.84 1.64 1.16
N PHE A 70 -1.58 0.55 0.97
CA PHE A 70 -1.05 -0.75 0.57
C PHE A 70 -1.44 -1.05 -0.88
N LEU A 71 -0.44 -1.39 -1.69
CA LEU A 71 -0.59 -1.68 -3.11
C LEU A 71 -0.09 -3.09 -3.41
N GLY A 72 -0.88 -3.86 -4.15
CA GLY A 72 -0.44 -5.10 -4.77
C GLY A 72 -0.17 -4.87 -6.25
N ILE A 73 1.09 -5.05 -6.67
CA ILE A 73 1.54 -4.76 -8.03
C ILE A 73 1.56 -6.04 -8.85
N ASP A 74 1.05 -5.99 -10.08
CA ASP A 74 0.87 -7.14 -10.97
C ASP A 74 2.17 -7.65 -11.63
N THR A 75 3.33 -7.13 -11.23
CA THR A 75 4.64 -7.61 -11.67
C THR A 75 5.24 -8.61 -10.67
N LYS A 76 6.02 -9.57 -11.17
CA LYS A 76 6.73 -10.55 -10.33
C LYS A 76 7.88 -9.91 -9.58
N GLU A 77 8.72 -9.17 -10.29
CA GLU A 77 9.86 -8.44 -9.74
C GLU A 77 9.59 -6.95 -9.73
N LYS A 78 10.39 -6.20 -8.97
CA LYS A 78 10.35 -4.74 -9.02
C LYS A 78 10.69 -4.28 -10.44
N ALA A 79 9.79 -3.55 -11.06
CA ALA A 79 10.07 -2.95 -12.35
C ALA A 79 11.06 -1.80 -12.18
N GLU A 80 12.08 -1.76 -13.04
CA GLU A 80 12.95 -0.59 -13.18
C GLU A 80 12.64 0.07 -14.52
N THR A 81 11.82 1.08 -14.50
CA THR A 81 11.37 1.79 -15.71
C THR A 81 11.54 3.30 -15.56
N LYS A 82 11.13 4.05 -16.57
CA LYS A 82 11.17 5.52 -16.54
C LYS A 82 9.78 6.07 -16.44
N THR A 83 9.63 7.07 -15.60
CA THR A 83 8.39 7.81 -15.44
C THR A 83 7.79 8.23 -16.77
N GLY A 84 6.49 8.00 -16.89
CA GLY A 84 5.69 8.30 -18.08
C GLY A 84 5.70 7.24 -19.16
N GLN A 85 6.31 6.07 -18.94
CA GLN A 85 6.28 4.96 -19.91
C GLN A 85 5.10 4.00 -19.72
N ALA A 86 4.41 4.09 -18.57
CA ALA A 86 3.27 3.26 -18.19
C ALA A 86 3.56 1.74 -18.21
N ASP A 87 4.80 1.35 -17.91
CA ASP A 87 5.28 -0.04 -17.91
C ASP A 87 5.83 -0.50 -16.54
N ALA A 88 5.57 0.27 -15.49
CA ALA A 88 5.95 -0.07 -14.11
C ALA A 88 5.09 -1.18 -13.47
N GLY A 89 4.12 -1.73 -14.20
CA GLY A 89 3.06 -2.58 -13.68
C GLY A 89 1.88 -1.75 -13.14
N GLN A 90 0.78 -2.41 -12.82
CA GLN A 90 -0.42 -1.75 -12.31
C GLN A 90 -0.68 -2.13 -10.86
N ALA A 91 -1.25 -1.21 -10.11
CA ALA A 91 -1.76 -1.51 -8.77
C ALA A 91 -3.09 -2.25 -8.89
N ASP A 92 -3.03 -3.59 -8.88
CA ASP A 92 -4.19 -4.48 -9.01
C ASP A 92 -4.97 -4.66 -7.72
N ALA A 93 -4.37 -4.29 -6.60
CA ALA A 93 -4.98 -4.26 -5.28
C ALA A 93 -4.60 -2.95 -4.59
N LEU A 94 -5.60 -2.17 -4.15
CA LEU A 94 -5.40 -0.91 -3.45
C LEU A 94 -6.21 -0.93 -2.16
N TYR A 95 -5.52 -0.74 -1.05
CA TYR A 95 -6.12 -0.69 0.28
C TYR A 95 -5.56 0.48 1.07
N LEU A 96 -6.45 1.31 1.61
CA LEU A 96 -6.06 2.31 2.59
C LEU A 96 -6.38 1.77 3.99
N LEU A 97 -5.37 1.73 4.84
CA LEU A 97 -5.49 1.33 6.22
C LEU A 97 -5.38 2.58 7.10
N SER A 98 -6.44 2.90 7.82
CA SER A 98 -6.47 3.98 8.79
C SER A 98 -6.39 3.40 10.20
N TRP A 99 -5.36 3.77 10.93
CA TRP A 99 -5.09 3.32 12.30
C TRP A 99 -5.31 4.46 13.29
N ASN A 100 -6.27 4.27 14.19
CA ASN A 100 -6.46 5.17 15.32
C ASN A 100 -5.44 4.84 16.42
N ARG A 101 -4.40 5.64 16.54
CA ARG A 101 -3.29 5.42 17.49
C ARG A 101 -3.73 5.54 18.96
N LEU A 102 -4.82 6.23 19.24
CA LEU A 102 -5.34 6.41 20.60
C LEU A 102 -6.18 5.21 21.05
N GLU A 103 -7.06 4.74 20.17
CA GLU A 103 -8.01 3.66 20.47
C GLU A 103 -7.47 2.29 20.06
N GLY A 104 -6.55 2.24 19.10
CA GLY A 104 -6.01 1.02 18.50
C GLY A 104 -6.94 0.41 17.46
N ASP A 105 -8.03 1.10 17.10
CA ASP A 105 -8.97 0.65 16.08
C ASP A 105 -8.38 0.83 14.68
N ILE A 106 -8.76 -0.05 13.77
CA ILE A 106 -8.29 -0.05 12.39
C ILE A 106 -9.48 0.00 11.45
N THR A 107 -9.39 0.82 10.42
CA THR A 107 -10.32 0.81 9.30
C THR A 107 -9.57 0.43 8.03
N VAL A 108 -10.03 -0.60 7.32
CA VAL A 108 -9.49 -1.04 6.02
C VAL A 108 -10.47 -0.63 4.93
N ILE A 109 -10.01 0.17 4.00
CA ILE A 109 -10.78 0.71 2.89
C ILE A 109 -10.27 0.06 1.61
N SER A 110 -11.16 -0.65 0.93
CA SER A 110 -10.85 -1.26 -0.37
C SER A 110 -11.18 -0.29 -1.49
N ILE A 111 -10.23 -0.08 -2.40
CA ILE A 111 -10.38 0.80 -3.56
C ILE A 111 -10.39 -0.09 -4.81
N PRO A 112 -11.51 -0.21 -5.53
CA PRO A 112 -11.54 -0.97 -6.78
C PRO A 112 -10.50 -0.42 -7.77
N ARG A 113 -9.73 -1.31 -8.40
CA ARG A 113 -8.64 -0.93 -9.31
C ARG A 113 -9.11 -0.10 -10.51
N ASP A 114 -10.36 -0.34 -10.94
CA ASP A 114 -10.97 0.31 -12.09
C ASP A 114 -11.70 1.62 -11.71
N THR A 115 -11.47 2.13 -10.47
CA THR A 115 -12.04 3.40 -9.99
C THR A 115 -11.59 4.55 -10.87
N MET A 116 -12.56 5.25 -11.46
CA MET A 116 -12.34 6.40 -12.33
C MET A 116 -12.12 7.66 -11.48
N THR A 117 -10.87 8.12 -11.42
CA THR A 117 -10.46 9.31 -10.65
C THR A 117 -9.41 10.13 -11.39
N GLN A 118 -9.05 11.29 -10.83
CA GLN A 118 -7.99 12.13 -11.37
C GLN A 118 -6.62 11.50 -11.08
N ILE A 119 -5.87 11.17 -12.11
CA ILE A 119 -4.49 10.69 -12.00
C ILE A 119 -3.56 11.56 -12.82
N GLU A 120 -2.30 11.68 -12.42
CA GLU A 120 -1.26 12.32 -13.21
C GLU A 120 -1.01 11.49 -14.48
N THR A 121 -1.01 12.15 -15.63
CA THR A 121 -0.74 11.50 -16.92
C THR A 121 0.47 12.09 -17.60
N PHE A 122 1.10 11.30 -18.47
CA PHE A 122 2.37 11.66 -19.08
C PHE A 122 2.32 11.48 -20.60
N GLY A 123 3.05 12.33 -21.30
CA GLY A 123 3.27 12.21 -22.74
C GLY A 123 4.42 11.25 -23.08
N PRO A 124 4.62 10.93 -24.37
CA PRO A 124 5.63 9.95 -24.83
C PRO A 124 7.09 10.23 -24.43
N GLY A 125 7.39 11.37 -23.88
CA GLY A 125 8.73 11.75 -23.40
C GLY A 125 8.87 11.78 -21.89
N GLY A 126 7.89 11.23 -21.14
CA GLY A 126 7.86 11.29 -19.68
C GLY A 126 7.53 12.68 -19.11
N LYS A 127 7.06 13.60 -19.97
CA LYS A 127 6.64 14.92 -19.52
C LYS A 127 5.20 14.84 -19.02
N SER A 128 4.96 15.34 -17.80
CA SER A 128 3.61 15.48 -17.29
C SER A 128 2.72 16.29 -18.24
N LEU A 129 1.52 15.81 -18.47
CA LEU A 129 0.43 16.46 -19.17
C LEU A 129 -0.61 17.02 -18.20
N GLY A 130 -0.38 16.86 -16.89
CA GLY A 130 -1.33 17.18 -15.85
C GLY A 130 -2.28 16.01 -15.57
N LYS A 131 -3.33 16.28 -14.80
CA LYS A 131 -4.28 15.26 -14.36
C LYS A 131 -5.37 15.04 -15.40
N SER A 132 -5.76 13.78 -15.54
CA SER A 132 -6.94 13.38 -16.30
C SER A 132 -7.68 12.26 -15.56
N LYS A 133 -8.98 12.12 -15.85
CA LYS A 133 -9.80 11.06 -15.28
C LYS A 133 -9.48 9.74 -15.97
N ASP A 134 -8.95 8.78 -15.19
CA ASP A 134 -8.60 7.45 -15.68
C ASP A 134 -8.67 6.43 -14.52
N HIS A 135 -8.39 5.15 -14.79
CA HIS A 135 -8.36 4.09 -13.79
C HIS A 135 -7.27 4.35 -12.75
N ILE A 136 -7.61 4.28 -11.46
CA ILE A 136 -6.67 4.54 -10.38
C ILE A 136 -5.46 3.59 -10.39
N SER A 137 -5.63 2.37 -10.89
CA SER A 137 -4.54 1.38 -11.01
C SER A 137 -3.40 1.83 -11.91
N LEU A 138 -3.67 2.72 -12.89
CA LEU A 138 -2.69 3.25 -13.82
C LEU A 138 -1.79 4.32 -13.20
N SER A 139 -2.20 4.92 -12.07
CA SER A 139 -1.37 5.93 -11.39
C SER A 139 0.01 5.38 -11.04
N TYR A 140 0.10 4.14 -10.56
CA TYR A 140 1.36 3.47 -10.27
C TYR A 140 2.17 3.20 -11.56
N ALA A 141 1.49 2.78 -12.64
CA ALA A 141 2.12 2.38 -13.88
C ALA A 141 2.94 3.50 -14.54
N TYR A 142 2.55 4.74 -14.34
CA TYR A 142 3.23 5.90 -14.91
C TYR A 142 4.54 6.29 -14.20
N GLY A 143 4.84 5.76 -13.03
CA GLY A 143 6.06 6.05 -12.29
C GLY A 143 7.26 5.21 -12.72
N ASP A 144 8.23 5.10 -11.83
CA ASP A 144 9.53 4.43 -12.03
C ASP A 144 9.55 2.95 -11.63
N GLY A 145 8.42 2.41 -11.16
CA GLY A 145 8.31 1.08 -10.54
C GLY A 145 8.80 1.05 -9.09
N GLY A 146 9.18 2.20 -8.55
CA GLY A 146 9.71 2.40 -7.21
C GLY A 146 8.94 3.45 -6.41
N TYR A 147 9.68 4.39 -5.84
CA TYR A 147 9.11 5.44 -4.98
C TYR A 147 8.18 6.38 -5.74
N GLU A 148 8.54 6.80 -6.94
CA GLU A 148 7.72 7.72 -7.73
C GLU A 148 6.38 7.08 -8.14
N SER A 149 6.38 5.79 -8.48
CA SER A 149 5.14 5.03 -8.72
C SER A 149 4.22 5.02 -7.49
N CYS A 150 4.79 4.82 -6.31
CA CYS A 150 4.03 4.83 -5.05
C CYS A 150 3.47 6.23 -4.75
N GLU A 151 4.26 7.29 -4.98
CA GLU A 151 3.86 8.68 -4.76
C GLU A 151 2.73 9.11 -5.72
N LEU A 152 2.78 8.67 -6.98
CA LEU A 152 1.70 8.91 -7.94
C LEU A 152 0.39 8.23 -7.51
N ALA A 153 0.48 6.98 -7.02
CA ALA A 153 -0.67 6.26 -6.49
C ALA A 153 -1.20 6.88 -5.18
N GLU A 154 -0.31 7.30 -4.28
CA GLU A 154 -0.66 8.02 -3.06
C GLU A 154 -1.42 9.31 -3.36
N ASN A 155 -0.92 10.12 -4.30
CA ASN A 155 -1.58 11.36 -4.72
C ASN A 155 -2.97 11.10 -5.30
N ALA A 156 -3.13 10.05 -6.13
CA ALA A 156 -4.42 9.69 -6.70
C ALA A 156 -5.43 9.25 -5.62
N VAL A 157 -5.00 8.47 -4.63
CA VAL A 157 -5.84 8.04 -3.50
C VAL A 157 -6.17 9.20 -2.58
N SER A 158 -5.21 10.07 -2.27
CA SER A 158 -5.43 11.28 -1.47
C SER A 158 -6.49 12.17 -2.14
N GLU A 159 -6.38 12.39 -3.44
CA GLU A 159 -7.34 13.21 -4.19
C GLU A 159 -8.73 12.57 -4.25
N LEU A 160 -8.82 11.26 -4.49
CA LEU A 160 -10.08 10.51 -4.44
C LEU A 160 -10.80 10.69 -3.10
N LEU A 161 -10.05 10.82 -2.01
CA LEU A 161 -10.54 11.00 -0.64
C LEU A 161 -10.44 12.47 -0.16
N TYR A 162 -10.65 13.42 -1.09
CA TYR A 162 -10.76 14.87 -0.82
C TYR A 162 -9.54 15.49 -0.14
N GLY A 163 -8.34 15.04 -0.52
CA GLY A 163 -7.07 15.54 0.05
C GLY A 163 -6.71 14.91 1.39
N LEU A 164 -7.19 13.70 1.65
CA LEU A 164 -6.86 12.95 2.87
C LEU A 164 -5.35 12.78 3.02
N PRO A 165 -4.75 13.14 4.17
CA PRO A 165 -3.34 12.88 4.43
C PRO A 165 -3.04 11.37 4.46
N ILE A 166 -1.98 10.96 3.77
CA ILE A 166 -1.46 9.59 3.78
C ILE A 166 -0.05 9.63 4.39
N ASP A 167 0.18 8.86 5.45
CA ASP A 167 1.41 8.91 6.26
C ASP A 167 2.50 7.96 5.74
N GLY A 168 2.16 7.14 4.76
CA GLY A 168 3.09 6.23 4.14
C GLY A 168 2.43 5.19 3.26
N TYR A 169 3.27 4.47 2.52
CA TYR A 169 2.84 3.44 1.59
C TYR A 169 3.70 2.19 1.64
N CYS A 170 3.15 1.10 1.15
CA CYS A 170 3.83 -0.16 0.90
C CYS A 170 3.28 -0.79 -0.37
N ALA A 171 4.10 -0.89 -1.41
CA ALA A 171 3.80 -1.65 -2.63
C ALA A 171 4.48 -3.00 -2.56
N LEU A 172 3.74 -4.08 -2.76
CA LEU A 172 4.22 -5.45 -2.73
C LEU A 172 4.03 -6.09 -4.12
N ASN A 173 5.10 -6.65 -4.65
CA ASN A 173 5.06 -7.41 -5.90
C ASN A 173 4.48 -8.82 -5.68
N MET A 174 4.05 -9.47 -6.76
CA MET A 174 3.42 -10.80 -6.72
C MET A 174 4.29 -11.86 -6.04
N ASP A 175 5.60 -11.89 -6.29
CA ASP A 175 6.51 -12.89 -5.69
C ASP A 175 6.65 -12.74 -4.15
N GLY A 176 6.30 -11.59 -3.59
CA GLY A 176 6.23 -11.36 -2.15
C GLY A 176 5.01 -12.00 -1.47
N LEU A 177 3.97 -12.29 -2.24
CA LEU A 177 2.71 -12.78 -1.68
C LEU A 177 2.78 -14.21 -1.11
N PRO A 178 3.38 -15.19 -1.82
CA PRO A 178 3.67 -16.51 -1.25
C PRO A 178 4.53 -16.44 0.01
N VAL A 179 5.57 -15.60 -0.01
CA VAL A 179 6.47 -15.40 1.13
C VAL A 179 5.71 -14.86 2.34
N LEU A 180 4.84 -13.87 2.12
CA LEU A 180 3.98 -13.30 3.15
C LEU A 180 3.05 -14.36 3.77
N THR A 181 2.40 -15.17 2.91
CA THR A 181 1.48 -16.22 3.32
C THR A 181 2.18 -17.32 4.13
N ASP A 182 3.31 -17.80 3.65
CA ASP A 182 4.07 -18.89 4.27
C ASP A 182 4.68 -18.45 5.60
N SER A 183 5.04 -17.17 5.73
CA SER A 183 5.60 -16.59 6.97
C SER A 183 4.64 -16.68 8.17
N VAL A 184 3.33 -16.75 7.94
CA VAL A 184 2.31 -16.94 8.99
C VAL A 184 1.81 -18.40 9.08
N GLY A 185 2.45 -19.33 8.36
CA GLY A 185 2.12 -20.76 8.35
C GLY A 185 0.98 -21.14 7.42
N GLY A 186 0.57 -20.24 6.51
CA GLY A 186 -0.55 -20.38 5.59
C GLY A 186 -1.77 -19.58 6.02
N VAL A 187 -2.68 -19.31 5.08
CA VAL A 187 -3.87 -18.48 5.28
C VAL A 187 -5.12 -19.28 4.92
N THR A 188 -5.98 -19.52 5.90
CA THR A 188 -7.26 -20.25 5.69
C THR A 188 -8.36 -19.28 5.32
N VAL A 189 -8.88 -19.40 4.11
CA VAL A 189 -9.93 -18.55 3.53
C VAL A 189 -11.24 -19.31 3.38
N THR A 190 -12.37 -18.59 3.40
CA THR A 190 -13.66 -19.08 2.91
C THR A 190 -13.91 -18.46 1.55
N VAL A 191 -13.97 -19.25 0.49
CA VAL A 191 -14.12 -18.77 -0.88
C VAL A 191 -15.39 -17.95 -1.05
N PRO A 192 -15.31 -16.65 -1.43
CA PRO A 192 -16.47 -15.76 -1.42
C PRO A 192 -17.39 -15.91 -2.64
N ASN A 193 -16.85 -16.36 -3.77
CA ASN A 193 -17.57 -16.47 -5.04
C ASN A 193 -17.02 -17.60 -5.92
N ASP A 194 -17.75 -17.99 -6.96
CA ASP A 194 -17.40 -19.11 -7.84
C ASP A 194 -16.43 -18.77 -8.99
N SER A 195 -15.91 -17.52 -9.05
CA SER A 195 -15.11 -17.08 -10.19
C SER A 195 -13.79 -17.85 -10.40
N LEU A 196 -13.27 -18.50 -9.35
CA LEU A 196 -12.09 -19.36 -9.44
C LEU A 196 -12.47 -20.84 -9.65
N ALA A 197 -13.71 -21.24 -9.32
CA ALA A 197 -14.21 -22.59 -9.50
C ALA A 197 -14.26 -23.03 -10.98
N GLU A 198 -14.24 -22.07 -11.92
CA GLU A 198 -14.17 -22.33 -13.34
C GLU A 198 -12.87 -23.07 -13.76
N VAL A 199 -11.77 -22.81 -13.04
CA VAL A 199 -10.47 -23.43 -13.32
C VAL A 199 -10.08 -24.48 -12.30
N ASP A 200 -10.58 -24.36 -11.06
CA ASP A 200 -10.36 -25.34 -10.00
C ASP A 200 -11.61 -25.48 -9.13
N PRO A 201 -12.38 -26.59 -9.26
CA PRO A 201 -13.59 -26.84 -8.47
C PRO A 201 -13.37 -26.84 -6.96
N GLY A 202 -12.13 -27.02 -6.47
CA GLY A 202 -11.78 -26.92 -5.06
C GLY A 202 -12.02 -25.52 -4.48
N TYR A 203 -12.11 -24.50 -5.34
CA TYR A 203 -12.42 -23.11 -4.97
C TYR A 203 -13.87 -22.71 -5.25
N ALA A 204 -14.81 -23.63 -5.11
CA ALA A 204 -16.24 -23.28 -5.15
C ALA A 204 -16.62 -22.38 -3.98
N LYS A 205 -17.61 -21.50 -4.20
CA LYS A 205 -18.13 -20.60 -3.16
C LYS A 205 -18.48 -21.35 -1.87
N GLY A 206 -17.98 -20.86 -0.75
CA GLY A 206 -18.16 -21.44 0.58
C GLY A 206 -17.15 -22.54 0.93
N ALA A 207 -16.29 -22.98 0.00
CA ALA A 207 -15.20 -23.90 0.32
C ALA A 207 -14.22 -23.23 1.32
N VAL A 208 -13.69 -24.02 2.24
CA VAL A 208 -12.66 -23.57 3.19
C VAL A 208 -11.32 -24.16 2.76
N VAL A 209 -10.40 -23.30 2.37
CA VAL A 209 -9.10 -23.69 1.79
C VAL A 209 -7.97 -23.01 2.56
N THR A 210 -6.88 -23.75 2.80
CA THR A 210 -5.66 -23.15 3.37
C THR A 210 -4.66 -22.88 2.25
N LEU A 211 -4.45 -21.61 1.96
CA LEU A 211 -3.53 -21.13 0.93
C LEU A 211 -2.10 -21.22 1.42
N LYS A 212 -1.18 -21.64 0.55
CA LYS A 212 0.26 -21.66 0.73
C LYS A 212 0.95 -21.49 -0.62
N GLY A 213 2.15 -20.88 -0.60
CA GLY A 213 2.97 -20.74 -1.80
C GLY A 213 2.17 -20.18 -2.98
N GLU A 214 2.26 -20.86 -4.12
CA GLU A 214 1.64 -20.46 -5.39
C GLU A 214 0.08 -20.46 -5.36
N ASP A 215 -0.55 -21.26 -4.50
CA ASP A 215 -2.02 -21.24 -4.35
C ASP A 215 -2.52 -19.85 -3.93
N THR A 216 -1.70 -19.11 -3.20
CA THR A 216 -2.02 -17.74 -2.78
C THR A 216 -2.10 -16.81 -3.98
N GLU A 217 -1.12 -16.87 -4.88
CA GLU A 217 -1.11 -16.06 -6.10
C GLU A 217 -2.33 -16.38 -6.95
N GLN A 218 -2.61 -17.68 -7.20
CA GLN A 218 -3.78 -18.11 -7.95
C GLN A 218 -5.08 -17.55 -7.34
N PHE A 219 -5.26 -17.66 -6.03
CA PHE A 219 -6.47 -17.21 -5.34
C PHE A 219 -6.72 -15.70 -5.48
N VAL A 220 -5.68 -14.87 -5.33
CA VAL A 220 -5.83 -13.41 -5.33
C VAL A 220 -5.71 -12.78 -6.72
N ARG A 221 -5.12 -13.48 -7.70
CA ARG A 221 -4.83 -12.91 -9.02
C ARG A 221 -5.79 -13.36 -10.11
N TYR A 222 -6.24 -14.61 -10.08
CA TYR A 222 -7.05 -15.14 -11.16
C TYR A 222 -8.24 -14.23 -11.51
N ARG A 223 -8.40 -13.98 -12.79
CA ARG A 223 -9.54 -13.26 -13.37
C ARG A 223 -9.83 -13.79 -14.77
N ASN A 224 -11.09 -14.07 -15.04
CA ASN A 224 -11.55 -14.30 -16.40
C ASN A 224 -11.82 -12.94 -17.05
N THR A 225 -10.92 -12.50 -17.94
CA THR A 225 -10.99 -11.18 -18.59
C THR A 225 -12.07 -11.08 -19.65
N GLU A 226 -12.68 -12.21 -20.06
CA GLU A 226 -13.81 -12.23 -20.99
C GLU A 226 -15.14 -11.88 -20.30
N ILE A 227 -15.16 -11.92 -18.96
CA ILE A 227 -16.34 -11.59 -18.15
C ILE A 227 -16.19 -10.15 -17.64
N SER A 228 -17.13 -9.30 -18.03
CA SER A 228 -17.23 -7.92 -17.52
C SER A 228 -17.35 -7.94 -15.99
N GLN A 229 -16.77 -6.95 -15.32
CA GLN A 229 -16.74 -6.79 -13.86
C GLN A 229 -16.06 -7.95 -13.10
N SER A 230 -15.31 -8.81 -13.77
CA SER A 230 -14.54 -9.89 -13.11
C SER A 230 -13.49 -9.38 -12.12
N ALA A 231 -13.08 -8.12 -12.23
CA ALA A 231 -12.21 -7.45 -11.25
C ALA A 231 -12.87 -7.33 -9.87
N ILE A 232 -14.19 -7.16 -9.79
CA ILE A 232 -14.93 -7.10 -8.51
C ILE A 232 -14.89 -8.46 -7.80
N ALA A 233 -15.15 -9.55 -8.53
CA ALA A 233 -15.06 -10.89 -7.96
C ALA A 233 -13.64 -11.24 -7.47
N ARG A 234 -12.60 -10.76 -8.17
CA ARG A 234 -11.21 -10.86 -7.72
C ARG A 234 -10.99 -10.04 -6.44
N MET A 235 -11.48 -8.80 -6.38
CA MET A 235 -11.38 -7.96 -5.20
C MET A 235 -12.03 -8.59 -3.97
N GLU A 236 -13.18 -9.26 -4.10
CA GLU A 236 -13.81 -10.01 -3.00
C GLU A 236 -12.88 -11.10 -2.46
N ARG A 237 -12.18 -11.86 -3.32
CA ARG A 237 -11.18 -12.84 -2.88
C ARG A 237 -9.98 -12.20 -2.20
N GLN A 238 -9.51 -11.06 -2.69
CA GLN A 238 -8.44 -10.28 -2.06
C GLN A 238 -8.85 -9.78 -0.67
N GLN A 239 -10.07 -9.28 -0.52
CA GLN A 239 -10.63 -8.84 0.78
C GLN A 239 -10.71 -10.00 1.77
N GLU A 240 -11.16 -11.18 1.32
CA GLU A 240 -11.20 -12.39 2.16
C GLU A 240 -9.78 -12.83 2.54
N TYR A 241 -8.82 -12.79 1.61
CA TYR A 241 -7.42 -13.08 1.90
C TYR A 241 -6.86 -12.14 2.98
N ILE A 242 -7.06 -10.83 2.86
CA ILE A 242 -6.59 -9.84 3.84
C ILE A 242 -7.23 -10.06 5.21
N ARG A 243 -8.53 -10.38 5.26
CA ARG A 243 -9.23 -10.72 6.49
C ARG A 243 -8.61 -11.94 7.17
N ALA A 244 -8.44 -13.00 6.39
CA ALA A 244 -7.91 -14.28 6.87
C ALA A 244 -6.42 -14.20 7.24
N PHE A 245 -5.63 -13.41 6.48
CA PHE A 245 -4.24 -13.12 6.79
C PHE A 245 -4.11 -12.41 8.15
N GLY A 246 -4.96 -11.41 8.44
CA GLY A 246 -4.99 -10.75 9.73
C GLY A 246 -5.26 -11.72 10.89
N GLU A 247 -6.14 -12.70 10.70
CA GLU A 247 -6.40 -13.76 11.69
C GLU A 247 -5.22 -14.73 11.85
N ALA A 248 -4.56 -15.11 10.74
CA ALA A 248 -3.37 -15.95 10.76
C ALA A 248 -2.21 -15.23 11.45
N LEU A 249 -2.00 -13.95 11.12
CA LEU A 249 -0.98 -13.10 11.75
C LEU A 249 -1.20 -12.98 13.25
N LYS A 250 -2.45 -12.77 13.70
CA LYS A 250 -2.79 -12.71 15.13
C LYS A 250 -2.44 -14.00 15.87
N LYS A 251 -2.68 -15.16 15.25
CA LYS A 251 -2.30 -16.46 15.84
C LYS A 251 -0.78 -16.66 15.90
N ALA A 252 -0.08 -16.19 14.85
CA ALA A 252 1.37 -16.33 14.72
C ALA A 252 2.14 -15.30 15.56
N SER A 253 1.58 -14.10 15.79
CA SER A 253 2.22 -12.97 16.50
C SER A 253 2.39 -13.16 18.00
N ALA A 254 1.96 -14.29 18.57
CA ALA A 254 2.38 -14.70 19.92
C ALA A 254 3.93 -14.77 20.05
N ASP A 255 4.64 -14.88 18.91
CA ASP A 255 6.09 -14.75 18.81
C ASP A 255 6.47 -13.37 18.23
N LYS A 256 6.98 -12.47 19.09
CA LYS A 256 7.42 -11.12 18.68
C LYS A 256 8.56 -11.11 17.63
N ALA A 257 9.35 -12.18 17.55
CA ALA A 257 10.39 -12.33 16.54
C ALA A 257 9.77 -12.45 15.13
N LEU A 258 8.59 -13.06 15.01
CA LEU A 258 7.92 -13.33 13.76
C LEU A 258 7.64 -12.04 12.97
N VAL A 259 7.17 -10.97 13.60
CA VAL A 259 6.86 -9.70 12.91
C VAL A 259 8.12 -9.06 12.31
N THR A 260 9.22 -9.13 13.04
CA THR A 260 10.53 -8.65 12.55
C THR A 260 11.05 -9.49 11.40
N ASP A 261 10.88 -10.80 11.48
CA ASP A 261 11.32 -11.73 10.43
C ASP A 261 10.41 -11.67 9.21
N LEU A 262 9.12 -11.44 9.39
CA LEU A 262 8.17 -11.14 8.32
C LEU A 262 8.61 -9.92 7.51
N TYR A 263 8.93 -8.80 8.17
CA TYR A 263 9.43 -7.60 7.48
C TYR A 263 10.66 -7.92 6.62
N LYS A 264 11.66 -8.61 7.18
CA LYS A 264 12.88 -8.98 6.46
C LYS A 264 12.61 -9.92 5.28
N ALA A 265 11.65 -10.83 5.42
CA ALA A 265 11.30 -11.78 4.38
C ALA A 265 10.64 -11.11 3.17
N ILE A 266 9.80 -10.08 3.39
CA ILE A 266 9.09 -9.37 2.32
C ILE A 266 9.85 -8.14 1.78
N GLU A 267 10.86 -7.63 2.50
CA GLU A 267 11.62 -6.43 2.11
C GLU A 267 12.16 -6.48 0.66
N PRO A 268 12.68 -7.61 0.15
CA PRO A 268 13.13 -7.69 -1.24
C PRO A 268 12.02 -7.47 -2.28
N TYR A 269 10.77 -7.72 -1.91
CA TYR A 269 9.60 -7.68 -2.79
C TYR A 269 8.75 -6.44 -2.62
N MET A 270 9.13 -5.52 -1.72
CA MET A 270 8.32 -4.33 -1.44
C MET A 270 9.07 -3.02 -1.69
N VAL A 271 8.31 -1.99 -2.04
CA VAL A 271 8.73 -0.58 -2.02
C VAL A 271 7.92 0.12 -0.95
N THR A 272 8.60 0.74 0.03
CA THR A 272 7.91 1.41 1.14
C THR A 272 8.71 2.60 1.67
N ASN A 273 8.02 3.66 2.05
CA ASN A 273 8.58 4.78 2.82
C ASN A 273 8.34 4.62 4.34
N MET A 274 7.67 3.55 4.75
CA MET A 274 7.50 3.23 6.16
C MET A 274 8.78 2.64 6.73
N GLY A 275 9.32 3.28 7.77
CA GLY A 275 10.43 2.70 8.53
C GLY A 275 10.01 1.39 9.21
N LYS A 276 10.97 0.47 9.39
CA LYS A 276 10.74 -0.84 10.01
C LYS A 276 10.01 -0.76 11.35
N SER A 277 10.34 0.22 12.21
CA SER A 277 9.66 0.40 13.50
C SER A 277 8.17 0.63 13.31
N ARG A 278 7.79 1.56 12.41
CA ARG A 278 6.38 1.86 12.12
C ARG A 278 5.63 0.67 11.53
N PHE A 279 6.29 -0.12 10.68
CA PHE A 279 5.72 -1.35 10.15
C PHE A 279 5.44 -2.37 11.27
N VAL A 280 6.38 -2.54 12.20
CA VAL A 280 6.24 -3.44 13.36
C VAL A 280 5.11 -2.96 14.27
N ASP A 281 5.07 -1.67 14.64
CA ASP A 281 4.03 -1.09 15.50
C ASP A 281 2.63 -1.26 14.89
N LEU A 282 2.50 -1.03 13.58
CA LEU A 282 1.25 -1.23 12.85
C LEU A 282 0.83 -2.70 12.85
N THR A 283 1.77 -3.62 12.58
CA THR A 283 1.53 -5.06 12.54
C THR A 283 1.13 -5.60 13.92
N GLU A 284 1.79 -5.15 14.99
CA GLU A 284 1.40 -5.48 16.36
C GLU A 284 -0.01 -4.98 16.68
N SER A 285 -0.34 -3.74 16.31
CA SER A 285 -1.68 -3.17 16.51
C SER A 285 -2.77 -3.93 15.76
N VAL A 286 -2.50 -4.37 14.52
CA VAL A 286 -3.41 -5.25 13.76
C VAL A 286 -3.60 -6.59 14.49
N SER A 287 -2.52 -7.16 15.05
CA SER A 287 -2.53 -8.46 15.71
C SER A 287 -3.20 -8.43 17.09
N GLU A 288 -3.05 -7.34 17.85
CA GLU A 288 -3.72 -7.15 19.13
C GLU A 288 -5.24 -6.97 18.99
N GLY A 289 -5.68 -6.61 17.80
CA GLY A 289 -7.03 -6.69 17.28
C GLY A 289 -8.11 -6.13 18.19
N LYS A 290 -8.19 -4.80 18.34
CA LYS A 290 -9.33 -4.19 19.00
C LYS A 290 -10.53 -4.25 18.05
N LYS A 291 -10.74 -3.30 17.23
CA LYS A 291 -11.84 -3.29 16.26
C LYS A 291 -11.30 -3.09 14.86
N VAL A 292 -11.71 -3.93 13.93
CA VAL A 292 -11.37 -3.79 12.52
C VAL A 292 -12.63 -3.52 11.72
N ASN A 293 -12.80 -2.28 11.29
CA ASN A 293 -13.86 -1.88 10.37
C ASN A 293 -13.40 -2.11 8.92
N ARG A 294 -14.35 -2.36 8.02
CA ARG A 294 -14.06 -2.54 6.59
C ARG A 294 -15.15 -1.92 5.76
N TRP A 295 -14.76 -1.22 4.71
CA TRP A 295 -15.68 -0.75 3.69
C TRP A 295 -14.97 -0.61 2.34
N THR A 296 -15.75 -0.58 1.28
CA THR A 296 -15.27 -0.37 -0.09
C THR A 296 -15.73 0.99 -0.54
N ILE A 297 -14.94 1.69 -1.35
CA ILE A 297 -15.35 2.94 -1.99
C ILE A 297 -16.75 2.75 -2.58
N PRO A 298 -17.75 3.56 -2.17
CA PRO A 298 -19.10 3.45 -2.71
C PRO A 298 -19.13 3.77 -4.20
N GLY A 299 -19.92 3.03 -4.94
CA GLY A 299 -20.03 3.18 -6.39
C GLY A 299 -20.49 1.90 -7.05
N GLU A 300 -20.44 1.89 -8.37
CA GLU A 300 -20.83 0.74 -9.17
C GLU A 300 -19.88 0.49 -10.33
N GLY A 301 -19.71 -0.79 -10.67
CA GLY A 301 -19.00 -1.20 -11.85
C GLY A 301 -19.89 -1.09 -13.09
N ILE A 302 -19.39 -0.46 -14.13
CA ILE A 302 -20.06 -0.36 -15.42
C ILE A 302 -19.15 -0.85 -16.55
N GLN A 303 -19.74 -1.23 -17.65
CA GLN A 303 -18.99 -1.50 -18.86
C GLN A 303 -18.73 -0.17 -19.59
N GLY A 304 -17.47 0.25 -19.59
CA GLY A 304 -17.03 1.42 -20.34
C GLY A 304 -16.93 1.14 -21.84
N LYS A 305 -16.40 2.10 -22.60
CA LYS A 305 -16.26 1.96 -24.07
C LYS A 305 -15.19 0.94 -24.46
N GLU A 306 -14.10 0.88 -23.74
CA GLU A 306 -12.94 0.04 -24.05
C GLU A 306 -12.67 -0.96 -22.91
N TYR A 307 -12.84 -0.53 -21.65
CA TYR A 307 -12.58 -1.31 -20.45
C TYR A 307 -13.72 -1.15 -19.46
N ASP A 308 -13.78 -2.07 -18.48
CA ASP A 308 -14.66 -1.91 -17.33
C ASP A 308 -14.24 -0.69 -16.51
N GLU A 309 -15.20 0.06 -16.01
CA GLU A 309 -15.02 1.25 -15.19
C GLU A 309 -15.73 1.07 -13.85
N TYR A 310 -15.20 1.67 -12.78
CA TYR A 310 -15.89 1.79 -11.51
C TYR A 310 -16.21 3.26 -11.23
N VAL A 311 -17.49 3.58 -11.27
CA VAL A 311 -18.01 4.94 -11.09
C VAL A 311 -18.35 5.15 -9.62
N VAL A 312 -17.69 6.12 -9.01
CA VAL A 312 -17.85 6.45 -7.59
C VAL A 312 -19.18 7.17 -7.36
N ASP A 313 -19.89 6.79 -6.31
CA ASP A 313 -20.95 7.57 -5.70
C ASP A 313 -20.31 8.64 -4.79
N ASP A 314 -20.14 9.85 -5.32
CA ASP A 314 -19.39 10.92 -4.68
C ASP A 314 -20.05 11.38 -3.37
N ASP A 315 -21.37 11.46 -3.31
CA ASP A 315 -22.10 11.84 -2.10
C ASP A 315 -21.91 10.81 -0.98
N ALA A 316 -22.06 9.53 -1.30
CA ALA A 316 -21.83 8.44 -0.34
C ALA A 316 -20.35 8.32 0.06
N LEU A 317 -19.42 8.60 -0.87
CA LEU A 317 -17.99 8.60 -0.56
C LEU A 317 -17.65 9.76 0.39
N TYR A 318 -18.19 10.96 0.14
CA TYR A 318 -17.96 12.09 1.03
C TYR A 318 -18.48 11.82 2.44
N GLU A 319 -19.70 11.27 2.57
CA GLU A 319 -20.26 10.87 3.86
C GLU A 319 -19.35 9.87 4.59
N LYS A 320 -18.92 8.80 3.89
CA LYS A 320 -18.00 7.79 4.46
C LYS A 320 -16.65 8.37 4.87
N THR A 321 -16.15 9.32 4.10
CA THR A 321 -14.89 10.02 4.42
C THR A 321 -15.04 10.84 5.69
N VAL A 322 -16.13 11.62 5.81
CA VAL A 322 -16.40 12.40 7.03
C VAL A 322 -16.56 11.48 8.25
N GLU A 323 -17.40 10.44 8.15
CA GLU A 323 -17.63 9.49 9.24
C GLU A 323 -16.34 8.78 9.71
N THR A 324 -15.41 8.51 8.79
CA THR A 324 -14.21 7.72 9.08
C THR A 324 -13.08 8.58 9.63
N PHE A 325 -12.86 9.76 9.05
CA PHE A 325 -11.65 10.54 9.27
C PHE A 325 -11.83 11.82 10.08
N TYR A 326 -13.07 12.23 10.32
CA TYR A 326 -13.36 13.49 10.99
C TYR A 326 -14.19 13.29 12.24
N ALA A 327 -14.02 14.18 13.22
CA ALA A 327 -14.78 14.21 14.44
C ALA A 327 -15.60 15.51 14.53
N GLU A 328 -16.88 15.42 14.97
CA GLU A 328 -17.73 16.59 15.16
C GLU A 328 -17.14 17.52 16.24
N LYS A 329 -16.96 18.79 15.91
CA LYS A 329 -16.61 19.81 16.90
C LYS A 329 -17.79 20.08 17.84
N LYS A 330 -17.56 19.91 19.13
CA LYS A 330 -18.52 20.23 20.17
C LYS A 330 -18.53 21.72 20.48
#